data_5eb28d1a8599584d895c9a11b9ec2ddf
#
_entry.id   5eb28d1a8599584d895c9a11b9ec2ddf
#
_cell.length_a   1.000
_cell.length_b   1.000
_cell.length_c   1.000
_cell.angle_alpha   90.00
_cell.angle_beta   90.00
_cell.angle_gamma   90.00
#
_symmetry.space_group_name_H-M   'P 1'
#
loop_
_entity.id
_entity.type
_entity.pdbx_description
1 polymer ?
#
loop_
_entity_poly.entity_id
_entity_poly.type
_entity_poly.pdbx_seq_one_letter_code
_entity_poly.pdbx_strand_id
1 'polypeptide(L)'
;MKDVVKLYKQPRPKNCSMLASWPGIGDVSLTAAKYLVEKLKAVEIGEIEPVTFFEPMGVTVRDNVVDSPRFPESKFYYWQSAKAEKSLVIFIGEEQPGFKGYELVNYVLNVAQRFKVARVYSCAAAVTRIHHSEEMKVWGAATTSKLVDELSKYNVVLRGNLRIAGLNGLILGMAKERGMEGICLLGEVPAYATQIANPRASLAVLDILTKMLGIELDLTELGHLAKQVDEEMDRIAKRVTAEFIDQFTEPIWEQDDEEEEE
;
A
#
# COMPACT_ATOMS: atom_id res chain seq x y z
N MET A 1 26.15 -6.45 -18.78
CA MET A 1 25.04 -6.63 -17.81
C MET A 1 23.95 -5.65 -18.22
N LYS A 2 22.70 -6.11 -18.43
CA LYS A 2 21.58 -5.18 -18.64
C LYS A 2 21.43 -4.34 -17.37
N ASP A 3 21.26 -3.02 -17.50
CA ASP A 3 20.99 -2.17 -16.36
C ASP A 3 19.62 -2.59 -15.76
N VAL A 4 19.65 -3.06 -14.52
CA VAL A 4 18.44 -3.51 -13.80
C VAL A 4 17.43 -2.36 -13.62
N VAL A 5 17.93 -1.13 -13.49
CA VAL A 5 17.12 0.08 -13.40
C VAL A 5 17.23 0.85 -14.70
N LYS A 6 16.12 1.05 -15.38
CA LYS A 6 16.02 1.85 -16.61
C LYS A 6 15.33 3.17 -16.29
N LEU A 7 16.05 4.28 -16.36
CA LEU A 7 15.48 5.62 -16.21
C LEU A 7 15.36 6.29 -17.57
N TYR A 8 14.15 6.51 -18.04
CA TYR A 8 13.83 7.14 -19.31
C TYR A 8 13.97 8.66 -19.26
N LYS A 9 13.73 9.22 -18.05
CA LYS A 9 13.80 10.64 -17.77
C LYS A 9 14.62 10.86 -16.49
N GLN A 10 15.38 11.94 -16.46
CA GLN A 10 16.18 12.32 -15.31
C GLN A 10 15.81 13.74 -14.89
N PRO A 11 14.68 13.92 -14.22
CA PRO A 11 14.29 15.23 -13.70
C PRO A 11 15.33 15.72 -12.71
N ARG A 12 15.38 17.05 -12.52
CA ARG A 12 16.21 17.69 -11.50
C ARG A 12 15.32 18.07 -10.32
N PRO A 13 15.06 17.16 -9.38
CA PRO A 13 14.13 17.42 -8.31
C PRO A 13 14.65 18.46 -7.34
N LYS A 14 13.74 19.24 -6.75
CA LYS A 14 14.00 20.13 -5.64
C LYS A 14 13.17 19.67 -4.44
N ASN A 15 13.77 19.68 -3.23
CA ASN A 15 13.10 19.22 -2.00
C ASN A 15 12.30 17.92 -2.21
N CYS A 16 13.01 16.90 -2.69
CA CYS A 16 12.41 15.66 -3.16
C CYS A 16 12.08 14.72 -2.00
N SER A 17 10.87 14.20 -2.01
CA SER A 17 10.46 13.04 -1.20
C SER A 17 10.21 11.83 -2.10
N MET A 18 10.19 10.63 -1.51
CA MET A 18 9.80 9.41 -2.21
C MET A 18 8.66 8.71 -1.45
N LEU A 19 7.64 8.29 -2.17
CA LEU A 19 6.68 7.28 -1.69
C LEU A 19 7.01 5.97 -2.39
N ALA A 20 7.29 4.92 -1.63
CA ALA A 20 7.47 3.58 -2.17
C ALA A 20 6.32 2.67 -1.73
N SER A 21 5.76 1.92 -2.66
CA SER A 21 4.55 1.15 -2.46
C SER A 21 4.59 -0.21 -3.15
N TRP A 22 4.12 -1.19 -2.42
CA TRP A 22 3.82 -2.55 -2.89
C TRP A 22 2.47 -3.00 -2.36
N PRO A 23 1.85 -4.06 -2.94
CA PRO A 23 0.66 -4.70 -2.40
C PRO A 23 0.87 -5.13 -0.95
N GLY A 24 -0.21 -5.16 -0.19
CA GLY A 24 -0.23 -5.60 1.20
C GLY A 24 -1.66 -5.72 1.70
N ILE A 25 -1.84 -5.96 2.98
CA ILE A 25 -3.14 -6.09 3.61
C ILE A 25 -4.02 -4.89 3.26
N GLY A 26 -5.24 -5.18 2.77
CA GLY A 26 -6.21 -4.16 2.39
C GLY A 26 -5.78 -3.26 1.23
N ASP A 27 -4.69 -3.60 0.53
CA ASP A 27 -4.09 -2.79 -0.55
C ASP A 27 -3.90 -1.31 -0.20
N VAL A 28 -3.74 -0.99 1.09
CA VAL A 28 -3.67 0.38 1.61
C VAL A 28 -2.58 1.19 0.91
N SER A 29 -1.37 0.62 0.81
CA SER A 29 -0.23 1.29 0.17
C SER A 29 -0.45 1.47 -1.32
N LEU A 30 -0.85 0.41 -2.00
CA LEU A 30 -0.99 0.39 -3.45
C LEU A 30 -2.09 1.35 -3.93
N THR A 31 -3.25 1.33 -3.26
CA THR A 31 -4.36 2.25 -3.53
C THR A 31 -3.94 3.70 -3.32
N ALA A 32 -3.25 4.00 -2.23
CA ALA A 32 -2.76 5.36 -1.94
C ALA A 32 -1.77 5.84 -3.02
N ALA A 33 -0.81 5.01 -3.41
CA ALA A 33 0.20 5.38 -4.40
C ALA A 33 -0.40 5.55 -5.81
N LYS A 34 -1.29 4.64 -6.24
CA LYS A 34 -1.98 4.74 -7.54
C LYS A 34 -2.84 6.00 -7.60
N TYR A 35 -3.57 6.31 -6.53
CA TYR A 35 -4.39 7.52 -6.44
C TYR A 35 -3.54 8.79 -6.57
N LEU A 36 -2.39 8.84 -5.88
CA LEU A 36 -1.46 9.97 -6.02
C LEU A 36 -0.93 10.11 -7.44
N VAL A 37 -0.51 9.02 -8.08
CA VAL A 37 -0.02 9.07 -9.48
C VAL A 37 -1.08 9.64 -10.40
N GLU A 38 -2.32 9.19 -10.27
CA GLU A 38 -3.43 9.63 -11.11
C GLU A 38 -3.78 11.10 -10.88
N LYS A 39 -4.07 11.48 -9.63
CA LYS A 39 -4.55 12.84 -9.30
C LYS A 39 -3.48 13.91 -9.46
N LEU A 40 -2.23 13.58 -9.22
CA LEU A 40 -1.10 14.47 -9.48
C LEU A 40 -0.66 14.46 -10.94
N LYS A 41 -1.20 13.56 -11.76
CA LYS A 41 -0.76 13.34 -13.15
C LYS A 41 0.76 13.13 -13.21
N ALA A 42 1.27 12.31 -12.26
CA ALA A 42 2.69 12.01 -12.18
C ALA A 42 3.15 11.26 -13.44
N VAL A 43 4.31 11.63 -13.95
CA VAL A 43 4.82 11.12 -15.23
C VAL A 43 5.75 9.95 -14.95
N GLU A 44 5.59 8.84 -15.66
CA GLU A 44 6.51 7.72 -15.62
C GLU A 44 7.91 8.16 -16.07
N ILE A 45 8.91 7.82 -15.26
CA ILE A 45 10.31 8.20 -15.49
C ILE A 45 11.26 7.01 -15.60
N GLY A 46 10.81 5.80 -15.27
CA GLY A 46 11.64 4.59 -15.36
C GLY A 46 10.99 3.38 -14.72
N GLU A 47 11.70 2.27 -14.83
CA GLU A 47 11.28 0.97 -14.30
C GLU A 47 12.46 0.16 -13.75
N ILE A 48 12.14 -0.88 -12.99
CA ILE A 48 13.07 -1.95 -12.63
C ILE A 48 12.76 -3.17 -13.51
N GLU A 49 13.78 -3.76 -14.13
CA GLU A 49 13.66 -4.94 -14.98
C GLU A 49 13.07 -6.13 -14.19
N PRO A 50 11.83 -6.59 -14.52
CA PRO A 50 11.13 -7.57 -13.68
C PRO A 50 11.77 -8.95 -13.70
N VAL A 51 12.39 -9.38 -14.80
CA VAL A 51 13.02 -10.71 -14.96
C VAL A 51 14.08 -10.98 -13.88
N THR A 52 14.65 -9.92 -13.27
CA THR A 52 15.63 -10.08 -12.20
C THR A 52 15.00 -10.58 -10.89
N PHE A 53 13.71 -10.30 -10.67
CA PHE A 53 13.02 -10.47 -9.39
C PHE A 53 11.83 -11.41 -9.46
N PHE A 54 11.24 -11.59 -10.63
CA PHE A 54 10.01 -12.36 -10.81
C PHE A 54 10.21 -13.46 -11.84
N GLU A 55 9.62 -14.61 -11.55
CA GLU A 55 9.56 -15.75 -12.46
C GLU A 55 8.09 -16.04 -12.77
N PRO A 56 7.62 -15.86 -14.01
CA PRO A 56 6.25 -16.16 -14.36
C PRO A 56 6.02 -17.66 -14.28
N MET A 57 5.02 -18.08 -13.51
CA MET A 57 4.70 -19.50 -13.28
C MET A 57 3.62 -20.04 -14.22
N GLY A 58 3.17 -19.22 -15.18
CA GLY A 58 2.11 -19.63 -16.10
C GLY A 58 1.84 -18.60 -17.18
N VAL A 59 0.85 -18.90 -17.99
CA VAL A 59 0.37 -18.03 -19.07
C VAL A 59 -1.16 -17.94 -19.01
N THR A 60 -1.72 -16.88 -19.53
CA THR A 60 -3.16 -16.72 -19.70
C THR A 60 -3.56 -17.28 -21.08
N VAL A 61 -4.71 -17.92 -21.15
CA VAL A 61 -5.31 -18.35 -22.41
C VAL A 61 -6.62 -17.58 -22.63
N ARG A 62 -6.74 -16.89 -23.77
CA ARG A 62 -7.95 -16.19 -24.18
C ARG A 62 -8.37 -16.71 -25.55
N ASP A 63 -9.64 -17.08 -25.69
CA ASP A 63 -10.21 -17.62 -26.95
C ASP A 63 -9.34 -18.75 -27.56
N ASN A 64 -8.82 -19.64 -26.71
CA ASN A 64 -7.92 -20.74 -27.05
C ASN A 64 -6.53 -20.30 -27.59
N VAL A 65 -6.17 -19.04 -27.45
CA VAL A 65 -4.84 -18.51 -27.80
C VAL A 65 -4.06 -18.21 -26.53
N VAL A 66 -2.80 -18.63 -26.49
CA VAL A 66 -1.88 -18.41 -25.37
C VAL A 66 -1.30 -17.01 -25.45
N ASP A 67 -1.43 -16.24 -24.37
CA ASP A 67 -0.74 -14.96 -24.21
C ASP A 67 0.74 -15.19 -23.84
N SER A 68 1.59 -14.22 -24.14
CA SER A 68 2.96 -14.21 -23.61
C SER A 68 2.98 -14.11 -22.08
N PRO A 69 3.99 -14.72 -21.41
CA PRO A 69 4.14 -14.55 -19.97
C PRO A 69 4.17 -13.07 -19.57
N ARG A 70 3.37 -12.70 -18.58
CA ARG A 70 3.35 -11.35 -18.03
C ARG A 70 4.19 -11.30 -16.77
N PHE A 71 5.03 -10.28 -16.67
CA PHE A 71 5.78 -9.97 -15.47
C PHE A 71 5.12 -8.81 -14.73
N PRO A 72 5.17 -8.82 -13.37
CA PRO A 72 4.73 -7.67 -12.59
C PRO A 72 5.59 -6.43 -12.88
N GLU A 73 4.94 -5.29 -12.98
CA GLU A 73 5.63 -4.04 -13.24
C GLU A 73 6.19 -3.42 -11.94
N SER A 74 7.33 -2.76 -12.05
CA SER A 74 8.01 -2.02 -10.98
C SER A 74 8.44 -0.68 -11.52
N LYS A 75 7.60 0.36 -11.35
CA LYS A 75 7.73 1.64 -12.05
C LYS A 75 7.98 2.82 -11.13
N PHE A 76 8.73 3.78 -11.62
CA PHE A 76 8.96 5.08 -10.99
C PHE A 76 8.17 6.17 -11.72
N TYR A 77 7.47 6.97 -10.93
CA TYR A 77 6.74 8.15 -11.40
C TYR A 77 7.31 9.40 -10.73
N TYR A 78 7.22 10.51 -11.41
CA TYR A 78 7.70 11.80 -10.93
C TYR A 78 6.63 12.86 -11.04
N TRP A 79 6.50 13.63 -9.98
CA TRP A 79 5.68 14.83 -9.93
C TRP A 79 6.47 15.98 -9.34
N GLN A 80 6.20 17.18 -9.81
CA GLN A 80 6.75 18.43 -9.29
C GLN A 80 5.67 19.48 -9.17
N SER A 81 5.61 20.16 -8.03
CA SER A 81 4.71 21.27 -7.81
C SER A 81 5.07 22.44 -8.71
N ALA A 82 4.05 23.02 -9.36
CA ALA A 82 4.23 24.23 -10.17
C ALA A 82 4.45 25.48 -9.29
N LYS A 83 3.92 25.48 -8.04
CA LYS A 83 3.92 26.65 -7.14
C LYS A 83 4.98 26.58 -6.05
N ALA A 84 5.34 25.37 -5.63
CA ALA A 84 6.29 25.15 -4.56
C ALA A 84 7.50 24.36 -5.11
N GLU A 85 8.70 24.67 -4.61
CA GLU A 85 9.90 23.92 -4.98
C GLU A 85 9.92 22.54 -4.30
N LYS A 86 8.89 21.72 -4.57
CA LYS A 86 8.70 20.39 -4.02
C LYS A 86 8.56 19.38 -5.13
N SER A 87 9.12 18.21 -4.95
CA SER A 87 9.03 17.10 -5.89
C SER A 87 8.72 15.80 -5.15
N LEU A 88 8.03 14.90 -5.84
CA LEU A 88 7.73 13.57 -5.33
C LEU A 88 8.11 12.53 -6.38
N VAL A 89 8.91 11.56 -5.99
CA VAL A 89 9.09 10.32 -6.72
C VAL A 89 8.14 9.30 -6.11
N ILE A 90 7.36 8.62 -6.92
CA ILE A 90 6.46 7.55 -6.48
C ILE A 90 6.94 6.27 -7.14
N PHE A 91 7.30 5.29 -6.32
CA PHE A 91 7.59 3.94 -6.79
C PHE A 91 6.39 3.04 -6.53
N ILE A 92 5.97 2.30 -7.54
CA ILE A 92 4.91 1.30 -7.45
C ILE A 92 5.44 -0.02 -7.98
N GLY A 93 5.48 -1.04 -7.10
CA GLY A 93 5.66 -2.43 -7.49
C GLY A 93 4.29 -3.12 -7.51
N GLU A 94 3.94 -3.77 -8.62
CA GLU A 94 2.66 -4.49 -8.74
C GLU A 94 2.60 -5.74 -7.86
N GLU A 95 3.75 -6.35 -7.57
CA GLU A 95 3.87 -7.52 -6.69
C GLU A 95 5.09 -7.41 -5.79
N GLN A 96 5.10 -8.19 -4.72
CA GLN A 96 6.29 -8.43 -3.91
C GLN A 96 6.96 -9.72 -4.40
N PRO A 97 8.26 -9.71 -4.73
CA PRO A 97 8.93 -10.93 -5.17
C PRO A 97 9.05 -11.92 -4.02
N GLY A 98 8.89 -13.20 -4.30
CA GLY A 98 9.09 -14.27 -3.33
C GLY A 98 10.54 -14.39 -2.85
N PHE A 99 11.49 -13.97 -3.71
CA PHE A 99 12.93 -13.92 -3.44
C PHE A 99 13.48 -12.54 -3.79
N LYS A 100 14.67 -12.20 -3.29
CA LYS A 100 15.38 -10.95 -3.63
C LYS A 100 14.64 -9.65 -3.26
N GLY A 101 13.68 -9.70 -2.33
CA GLY A 101 13.00 -8.49 -1.87
C GLY A 101 13.96 -7.44 -1.32
N TYR A 102 14.99 -7.85 -0.57
CA TYR A 102 16.04 -6.96 -0.09
C TYR A 102 16.80 -6.30 -1.25
N GLU A 103 17.14 -7.05 -2.28
CA GLU A 103 17.83 -6.54 -3.47
C GLU A 103 16.96 -5.55 -4.25
N LEU A 104 15.66 -5.85 -4.43
CA LEU A 104 14.71 -4.94 -5.08
C LEU A 104 14.63 -3.61 -4.34
N VAL A 105 14.48 -3.64 -3.01
CA VAL A 105 14.46 -2.43 -2.18
C VAL A 105 15.77 -1.65 -2.28
N ASN A 106 16.91 -2.33 -2.38
CA ASN A 106 18.19 -1.68 -2.62
C ASN A 106 18.19 -0.84 -3.90
N TYR A 107 17.65 -1.37 -5.00
CA TYR A 107 17.55 -0.61 -6.26
C TYR A 107 16.62 0.60 -6.12
N VAL A 108 15.49 0.45 -5.42
CA VAL A 108 14.57 1.57 -5.16
C VAL A 108 15.28 2.67 -4.36
N LEU A 109 16.01 2.31 -3.30
CA LEU A 109 16.75 3.28 -2.49
C LEU A 109 17.96 3.89 -3.24
N ASN A 110 18.56 3.16 -4.18
CA ASN A 110 19.60 3.74 -5.05
C ASN A 110 19.02 4.85 -5.95
N VAL A 111 17.80 4.66 -6.46
CA VAL A 111 17.08 5.70 -7.20
C VAL A 111 16.76 6.89 -6.29
N ALA A 112 16.32 6.62 -5.05
CA ALA A 112 16.07 7.67 -4.07
C ALA A 112 17.34 8.51 -3.81
N GLN A 113 18.50 7.88 -3.62
CA GLN A 113 19.78 8.57 -3.43
C GLN A 113 20.18 9.35 -4.68
N ARG A 114 20.00 8.80 -5.88
CA ARG A 114 20.31 9.48 -7.15
C ARG A 114 19.51 10.76 -7.32
N PHE A 115 18.24 10.77 -6.90
CA PHE A 115 17.37 11.95 -6.93
C PHE A 115 17.49 12.81 -5.67
N LYS A 116 18.45 12.53 -4.77
CA LYS A 116 18.67 13.27 -3.52
C LYS A 116 17.38 13.39 -2.68
N VAL A 117 16.66 12.27 -2.61
CA VAL A 117 15.43 12.18 -1.78
C VAL A 117 15.81 12.46 -0.32
N ALA A 118 15.16 13.45 0.27
CA ALA A 118 15.36 13.81 1.68
C ALA A 118 14.69 12.82 2.62
N ARG A 119 13.50 12.32 2.24
CA ARG A 119 12.71 11.43 3.07
C ARG A 119 11.95 10.40 2.24
N VAL A 120 11.97 9.15 2.72
CA VAL A 120 11.22 8.03 2.15
C VAL A 120 9.95 7.82 2.96
N TYR A 121 8.82 7.74 2.28
CA TYR A 121 7.54 7.36 2.84
C TYR A 121 7.15 5.98 2.36
N SER A 122 6.47 5.22 3.21
CA SER A 122 5.74 4.03 2.83
C SER A 122 4.38 4.02 3.52
N CYS A 123 3.46 3.24 2.99
CA CYS A 123 2.16 3.02 3.61
C CYS A 123 1.96 1.53 3.87
N ALA A 124 1.14 1.19 4.85
CA ALA A 124 0.80 -0.19 5.17
C ALA A 124 -0.56 -0.25 5.89
N ALA A 125 -0.97 -1.44 6.29
CA ALA A 125 -2.13 -1.64 7.15
C ALA A 125 -1.70 -1.91 8.60
N ALA A 126 -2.46 -1.38 9.55
CA ALA A 126 -2.47 -1.79 10.95
C ALA A 126 -3.72 -2.65 11.17
N VAL A 127 -3.54 -3.97 11.31
CA VAL A 127 -4.67 -4.87 11.57
C VAL A 127 -5.10 -4.73 13.02
N THR A 128 -6.35 -4.32 13.23
CA THR A 128 -6.92 -4.05 14.55
C THR A 128 -8.28 -4.72 14.73
N ARG A 129 -8.76 -4.80 15.99
CA ARG A 129 -10.07 -5.35 16.33
C ARG A 129 -11.13 -4.24 16.34
N ILE A 130 -11.25 -3.53 15.23
CA ILE A 130 -12.29 -2.49 15.03
C ILE A 130 -13.37 -3.02 14.11
N HIS A 131 -14.55 -2.41 14.20
CA HIS A 131 -15.61 -2.59 13.21
C HIS A 131 -15.34 -1.63 12.03
N HIS A 132 -15.69 -2.04 10.80
CA HIS A 132 -15.45 -1.21 9.60
C HIS A 132 -16.20 0.12 9.62
N SER A 133 -17.30 0.25 10.41
CA SER A 133 -18.04 1.51 10.60
C SER A 133 -17.38 2.47 11.59
N GLU A 134 -16.39 2.04 12.36
CA GLU A 134 -15.68 2.90 13.30
C GLU A 134 -14.74 3.86 12.55
N GLU A 135 -14.36 4.96 13.21
CA GLU A 135 -13.40 5.90 12.67
C GLU A 135 -12.01 5.26 12.56
N MET A 136 -11.49 5.18 11.33
CA MET A 136 -10.17 4.60 11.06
C MET A 136 -9.07 5.52 11.57
N LYS A 137 -8.22 5.01 12.46
CA LYS A 137 -7.02 5.70 12.91
C LYS A 137 -5.84 5.39 11.99
N VAL A 138 -4.87 6.29 11.99
CA VAL A 138 -3.59 6.08 11.31
C VAL A 138 -2.52 5.90 12.36
N TRP A 139 -1.73 4.84 12.23
CA TRP A 139 -0.56 4.57 13.06
C TRP A 139 0.69 5.05 12.34
N GLY A 140 1.69 5.44 13.09
CA GLY A 140 2.94 5.93 12.54
C GLY A 140 4.16 5.21 13.07
N ALA A 141 5.14 5.01 12.19
CA ALA A 141 6.47 4.56 12.53
C ALA A 141 7.51 5.39 11.79
N ALA A 142 8.65 5.66 12.40
CA ALA A 142 9.69 6.47 11.81
C ALA A 142 11.09 5.94 12.11
N THR A 143 12.07 6.33 11.30
CA THR A 143 13.47 5.89 11.44
C THR A 143 14.21 6.58 12.59
N THR A 144 13.72 7.73 13.08
CA THR A 144 14.35 8.49 14.17
C THR A 144 13.30 9.05 15.13
N SER A 145 13.69 9.31 16.40
CA SER A 145 12.83 9.95 17.40
C SER A 145 12.38 11.35 16.99
N LYS A 146 13.24 12.11 16.32
CA LYS A 146 12.89 13.44 15.79
C LYS A 146 11.70 13.37 14.82
N LEU A 147 11.63 12.34 13.99
CA LEU A 147 10.50 12.14 13.08
C LEU A 147 9.24 11.66 13.82
N VAL A 148 9.39 10.94 14.93
CA VAL A 148 8.25 10.59 15.81
C VAL A 148 7.66 11.89 16.42
N ASP A 149 8.50 12.83 16.86
CA ASP A 149 8.05 14.13 17.36
C ASP A 149 7.36 14.97 16.26
N GLU A 150 7.80 14.83 15.00
CA GLU A 150 7.12 15.46 13.86
C GLU A 150 5.74 14.81 13.62
N LEU A 151 5.65 13.48 13.65
CA LEU A 151 4.41 12.72 13.49
C LEU A 151 3.37 13.08 14.58
N SER A 152 3.80 13.41 15.79
CA SER A 152 2.89 13.79 16.88
C SER A 152 2.07 15.07 16.60
N LYS A 153 2.46 15.86 15.60
CA LYS A 153 1.71 17.04 15.15
C LYS A 153 0.50 16.70 14.28
N TYR A 154 0.41 15.46 13.85
CA TYR A 154 -0.69 14.94 13.05
C TYR A 154 -1.53 13.99 13.92
N ASN A 155 -2.74 13.72 13.51
CA ASN A 155 -3.61 12.76 14.21
C ASN A 155 -3.16 11.30 13.95
N VAL A 156 -2.00 10.93 14.51
CA VAL A 156 -1.34 9.64 14.31
C VAL A 156 -1.16 8.93 15.65
N VAL A 157 -1.48 7.65 15.70
CA VAL A 157 -1.23 6.80 16.87
C VAL A 157 0.25 6.42 16.92
N LEU A 158 0.92 6.83 18.01
CA LEU A 158 2.37 6.65 18.21
C LEU A 158 2.64 5.80 19.46
N ARG A 159 2.01 4.63 19.55
CA ARG A 159 2.16 3.75 20.74
C ARG A 159 2.21 2.28 20.35
N GLY A 160 2.80 1.49 21.23
CA GLY A 160 2.89 0.03 21.07
C GLY A 160 4.06 -0.42 20.19
N ASN A 161 4.25 -1.71 20.14
CA ASN A 161 5.24 -2.36 19.28
C ASN A 161 4.53 -2.83 18.01
N LEU A 162 5.01 -2.37 16.85
CA LEU A 162 4.46 -2.73 15.56
C LEU A 162 5.48 -3.58 14.79
N ARG A 163 4.98 -4.56 14.06
CA ARG A 163 5.73 -5.26 13.02
C ARG A 163 5.12 -4.91 11.67
N ILE A 164 5.90 -4.26 10.83
CA ILE A 164 5.50 -3.92 9.46
C ILE A 164 6.10 -4.99 8.55
N ALA A 165 5.26 -5.90 8.08
CA ALA A 165 5.69 -6.99 7.21
C ALA A 165 5.83 -6.54 5.75
N GLY A 166 6.55 -7.32 4.95
CA GLY A 166 6.73 -7.10 3.52
C GLY A 166 7.64 -5.91 3.19
N LEU A 167 7.69 -5.57 1.91
CA LEU A 167 8.62 -4.56 1.39
C LEU A 167 8.26 -3.15 1.85
N ASN A 168 6.98 -2.87 2.14
CA ASN A 168 6.54 -1.59 2.71
C ASN A 168 7.17 -1.31 4.09
N GLY A 169 7.46 -2.36 4.87
CA GLY A 169 8.20 -2.25 6.13
C GLY A 169 9.72 -2.30 5.92
N LEU A 170 10.18 -3.23 5.09
CA LEU A 170 11.60 -3.45 4.84
C LEU A 170 12.31 -2.18 4.36
N ILE A 171 11.67 -1.41 3.49
CA ILE A 171 12.27 -0.17 2.96
C ILE A 171 12.63 0.84 4.04
N LEU A 172 11.88 0.90 5.14
CA LEU A 172 12.21 1.80 6.26
C LEU A 172 13.45 1.33 7.02
N GLY A 173 13.55 0.02 7.29
CA GLY A 173 14.73 -0.54 7.93
C GLY A 173 15.99 -0.25 7.12
N MET A 174 15.93 -0.49 5.81
CA MET A 174 17.03 -0.24 4.89
C MET A 174 17.33 1.25 4.67
N ALA A 175 16.31 2.12 4.69
CA ALA A 175 16.50 3.57 4.67
C ALA A 175 17.25 4.02 5.92
N LYS A 176 16.86 3.51 7.11
CA LYS A 176 17.56 3.78 8.37
C LYS A 176 19.03 3.35 8.32
N GLU A 177 19.34 2.15 7.82
CA GLU A 177 20.72 1.66 7.65
C GLU A 177 21.55 2.58 6.75
N ARG A 178 20.93 3.23 5.77
CA ARG A 178 21.58 4.20 4.87
C ARG A 178 21.60 5.63 5.41
N GLY A 179 21.13 5.85 6.65
CA GLY A 179 21.06 7.19 7.25
C GLY A 179 19.99 8.09 6.61
N MET A 180 19.02 7.51 5.89
CA MET A 180 17.92 8.25 5.27
C MET A 180 16.75 8.39 6.24
N GLU A 181 16.08 9.55 6.21
CA GLU A 181 14.82 9.72 6.92
C GLU A 181 13.73 8.84 6.28
N GLY A 182 12.93 8.18 7.12
CA GLY A 182 11.82 7.33 6.67
C GLY A 182 10.63 7.38 7.62
N ILE A 183 9.43 7.39 7.05
CA ILE A 183 8.16 7.36 7.77
C ILE A 183 7.24 6.34 7.12
N CYS A 184 6.59 5.51 7.93
CA CYS A 184 5.46 4.67 7.51
C CYS A 184 4.17 5.14 8.17
N LEU A 185 3.13 5.30 7.37
CA LEU A 185 1.77 5.52 7.83
C LEU A 185 0.97 4.24 7.63
N LEU A 186 0.32 3.75 8.70
CA LEU A 186 -0.45 2.52 8.64
C LEU A 186 -1.93 2.84 8.91
N GLY A 187 -2.78 2.64 7.91
CA GLY A 187 -4.22 2.75 8.08
C GLY A 187 -4.79 1.53 8.81
N GLU A 188 -5.71 1.74 9.74
CA GLU A 188 -6.38 0.63 10.41
C GLU A 188 -7.22 -0.19 9.42
N VAL A 189 -7.11 -1.51 9.54
CA VAL A 189 -7.90 -2.48 8.77
C VAL A 189 -8.51 -3.47 9.75
N PRO A 190 -9.83 -3.71 9.70
CA PRO A 190 -10.47 -4.71 10.54
C PRO A 190 -9.87 -6.11 10.35
N ALA A 191 -9.63 -6.84 11.44
CA ALA A 191 -8.99 -8.15 11.39
C ALA A 191 -9.74 -9.17 10.51
N TYR A 192 -11.06 -9.04 10.38
CA TYR A 192 -11.91 -9.90 9.53
C TYR A 192 -11.91 -9.51 8.04
N ALA A 193 -11.35 -8.34 7.68
CA ALA A 193 -11.39 -7.79 6.31
C ALA A 193 -10.00 -7.66 5.66
N THR A 194 -9.03 -8.44 6.10
CA THR A 194 -7.62 -8.34 5.65
C THR A 194 -7.40 -8.72 4.18
N GLN A 195 -8.33 -9.47 3.59
CA GLN A 195 -8.27 -9.92 2.20
C GLN A 195 -9.04 -9.00 1.23
N ILE A 196 -9.73 -8.00 1.77
CA ILE A 196 -10.54 -7.05 1.00
C ILE A 196 -9.78 -5.74 0.89
N ALA A 197 -9.75 -5.13 -0.30
CA ALA A 197 -9.20 -3.79 -0.46
C ALA A 197 -9.91 -2.80 0.46
N ASN A 198 -9.15 -1.98 1.16
CA ASN A 198 -9.67 -1.03 2.14
C ASN A 198 -9.36 0.42 1.74
N PRO A 199 -10.17 1.01 0.85
CA PRO A 199 -9.98 2.38 0.41
C PRO A 199 -10.20 3.41 1.53
N ARG A 200 -10.92 3.08 2.60
CA ARG A 200 -11.08 3.95 3.78
C ARG A 200 -9.76 4.10 4.53
N ALA A 201 -9.02 2.99 4.75
CA ALA A 201 -7.70 3.04 5.34
C ALA A 201 -6.70 3.81 4.44
N SER A 202 -6.81 3.63 3.12
CA SER A 202 -5.99 4.37 2.15
C SER A 202 -6.30 5.86 2.16
N LEU A 203 -7.57 6.24 2.28
CA LEU A 203 -8.02 7.63 2.41
C LEU A 203 -7.45 8.28 3.66
N ALA A 204 -7.55 7.61 4.82
CA ALA A 204 -7.02 8.12 6.09
C ALA A 204 -5.50 8.34 6.03
N VAL A 205 -4.77 7.40 5.43
CA VAL A 205 -3.31 7.53 5.22
C VAL A 205 -2.99 8.68 4.28
N LEU A 206 -3.71 8.82 3.16
CA LEU A 206 -3.49 9.88 2.19
C LEU A 206 -3.77 11.27 2.76
N ASP A 207 -4.79 11.42 3.58
CA ASP A 207 -5.09 12.70 4.25
C ASP A 207 -3.92 13.20 5.09
N ILE A 208 -3.26 12.30 5.83
CA ILE A 208 -2.07 12.63 6.61
C ILE A 208 -0.84 12.83 5.72
N LEU A 209 -0.59 11.92 4.78
CA LEU A 209 0.57 11.97 3.91
C LEU A 209 0.60 13.26 3.08
N THR A 210 -0.53 13.66 2.52
CA THR A 210 -0.63 14.89 1.72
C THR A 210 -0.38 16.14 2.55
N LYS A 211 -0.89 16.18 3.80
CA LYS A 211 -0.57 17.26 4.76
C LYS A 211 0.92 17.31 5.07
N MET A 212 1.57 16.17 5.32
CA MET A 212 3.01 16.10 5.58
C MET A 212 3.84 16.54 4.36
N LEU A 213 3.43 16.17 3.16
CA LEU A 213 4.06 16.59 1.92
C LEU A 213 3.74 18.04 1.54
N GLY A 214 2.69 18.63 2.12
CA GLY A 214 2.15 19.95 1.77
C GLY A 214 1.64 19.94 0.32
N ILE A 215 0.91 18.89 -0.05
CA ILE A 215 0.26 18.71 -1.35
C ILE A 215 -1.24 18.84 -1.14
N GLU A 216 -1.87 19.70 -1.93
CA GLU A 216 -3.34 19.75 -2.02
C GLU A 216 -3.82 18.69 -2.99
N LEU A 217 -4.69 17.79 -2.53
CA LEU A 217 -5.22 16.68 -3.30
C LEU A 217 -6.73 16.56 -3.07
N ASP A 218 -7.49 16.44 -4.13
CA ASP A 218 -8.91 16.09 -4.01
C ASP A 218 -9.06 14.60 -3.70
N LEU A 219 -9.61 14.29 -2.53
CA LEU A 219 -9.83 12.92 -2.04
C LEU A 219 -11.29 12.47 -2.17
N THR A 220 -12.15 13.26 -2.80
CA THR A 220 -13.61 13.02 -2.86
C THR A 220 -13.93 11.67 -3.51
N GLU A 221 -13.30 11.35 -4.62
CA GLU A 221 -13.53 10.09 -5.35
C GLU A 221 -13.12 8.86 -4.53
N LEU A 222 -11.97 8.93 -3.84
CA LEU A 222 -11.54 7.87 -2.93
C LEU A 222 -12.51 7.74 -1.74
N GLY A 223 -13.07 8.85 -1.26
CA GLY A 223 -14.11 8.85 -0.24
C GLY A 223 -15.41 8.18 -0.70
N HIS A 224 -15.81 8.36 -1.95
CA HIS A 224 -16.95 7.64 -2.53
C HIS A 224 -16.69 6.13 -2.63
N LEU A 225 -15.49 5.75 -3.11
CA LEU A 225 -15.10 4.34 -3.17
C LEU A 225 -15.07 3.70 -1.77
N ALA A 226 -14.58 4.41 -0.76
CA ALA A 226 -14.59 3.94 0.61
C ALA A 226 -16.00 3.62 1.11
N LYS A 227 -16.99 4.49 0.84
CA LYS A 227 -18.38 4.25 1.21
C LYS A 227 -18.99 3.03 0.51
N GLN A 228 -18.69 2.85 -0.77
CA GLN A 228 -19.20 1.68 -1.52
C GLN A 228 -18.65 0.36 -0.93
N VAL A 229 -17.38 0.32 -0.56
CA VAL A 229 -16.78 -0.86 0.06
C VAL A 229 -17.33 -1.09 1.47
N ASP A 230 -17.55 -0.05 2.26
CA ASP A 230 -18.19 -0.16 3.57
C ASP A 230 -19.60 -0.76 3.48
N GLU A 231 -20.39 -0.33 2.51
CA GLU A 231 -21.73 -0.89 2.27
C GLU A 231 -21.68 -2.38 1.88
N GLU A 232 -20.67 -2.79 1.15
CA GLU A 232 -20.47 -4.21 0.82
C GLU A 232 -20.02 -5.02 2.03
N MET A 233 -19.12 -4.47 2.86
CA MET A 233 -18.72 -5.08 4.12
C MET A 233 -19.92 -5.25 5.06
N ASP A 234 -20.82 -4.27 5.14
CA ASP A 234 -22.07 -4.38 5.91
C ASP A 234 -22.96 -5.54 5.44
N ARG A 235 -23.09 -5.74 4.12
CA ARG A 235 -23.86 -6.85 3.55
C ARG A 235 -23.23 -8.20 3.91
N ILE A 236 -21.90 -8.31 3.79
CA ILE A 236 -21.16 -9.53 4.14
C ILE A 236 -21.33 -9.82 5.63
N ALA A 237 -21.13 -8.83 6.50
CA ALA A 237 -21.26 -8.99 7.93
C ALA A 237 -22.67 -9.45 8.34
N LYS A 238 -23.74 -8.88 7.73
CA LYS A 238 -25.13 -9.29 7.98
C LYS A 238 -25.41 -10.71 7.54
N ARG A 239 -24.87 -11.12 6.37
CA ARG A 239 -25.03 -12.49 5.86
C ARG A 239 -24.38 -13.50 6.79
N VAL A 240 -23.10 -13.29 7.13
CA VAL A 240 -22.36 -14.18 8.03
C VAL A 240 -23.03 -14.27 9.41
N THR A 241 -23.58 -13.16 9.92
CA THR A 241 -24.32 -13.16 11.19
C THR A 241 -25.62 -13.94 11.08
N ALA A 242 -26.35 -13.81 9.96
CA ALA A 242 -27.59 -14.55 9.73
C ALA A 242 -27.31 -16.07 9.62
N GLU A 243 -26.35 -16.47 8.79
CA GLU A 243 -25.92 -17.88 8.65
C GLU A 243 -25.47 -18.47 10.00
N PHE A 244 -24.74 -17.68 10.80
CA PHE A 244 -24.34 -18.12 12.14
C PHE A 244 -25.54 -18.29 13.08
N ILE A 245 -26.52 -17.37 13.05
CA ILE A 245 -27.74 -17.47 13.86
C ILE A 245 -28.55 -18.68 13.41
N ASP A 246 -28.71 -18.91 12.12
CA ASP A 246 -29.48 -20.04 11.56
C ASP A 246 -28.89 -21.37 12.04
N GLN A 247 -27.57 -21.55 12.02
CA GLN A 247 -26.91 -22.75 12.57
C GLN A 247 -27.21 -23.00 14.06
N PHE A 248 -27.45 -21.97 14.87
CA PHE A 248 -27.79 -22.12 16.28
C PHE A 248 -29.31 -22.19 16.53
N THR A 249 -30.11 -21.89 15.53
CA THR A 249 -31.59 -21.92 15.62
C THR A 249 -32.21 -23.11 14.92
N GLU A 250 -31.45 -23.86 14.12
CA GLU A 250 -31.91 -25.13 13.57
C GLU A 250 -32.11 -26.13 14.70
N PRO A 251 -33.29 -26.77 14.78
CA PRO A 251 -33.57 -27.76 15.79
C PRO A 251 -32.59 -28.93 15.71
N ILE A 252 -32.07 -29.39 16.85
CA ILE A 252 -31.03 -30.44 16.94
C ILE A 252 -31.42 -31.73 16.21
N TRP A 253 -32.73 -32.00 16.08
CA TRP A 253 -33.26 -33.17 15.36
C TRP A 253 -33.28 -33.05 13.85
N GLU A 254 -33.00 -31.88 13.26
CA GLU A 254 -32.81 -31.69 11.81
C GLU A 254 -31.36 -31.81 11.39
N GLN A 255 -30.42 -31.75 12.37
CA GLN A 255 -28.97 -31.86 12.11
C GLN A 255 -28.51 -33.33 11.95
N ASP A 256 -29.30 -34.31 12.45
CA ASP A 256 -28.92 -35.74 12.40
C ASP A 256 -29.30 -36.42 11.07
N ASP A 257 -30.13 -35.81 10.21
CA ASP A 257 -30.57 -36.42 8.96
C ASP A 257 -29.60 -36.30 7.79
N GLU A 258 -28.60 -35.44 7.84
CA GLU A 258 -27.57 -35.29 6.78
C GLU A 258 -26.37 -36.25 6.92
N GLU A 259 -26.15 -36.87 8.09
CA GLU A 259 -25.03 -37.82 8.30
C GLU A 259 -25.36 -39.26 7.92
N GLU A 260 -26.63 -39.61 7.56
CA GLU A 260 -27.00 -40.98 7.16
C GLU A 260 -27.09 -41.20 5.64
N GLU A 261 -26.75 -40.21 4.79
CA GLU A 261 -26.83 -40.34 3.30
C GLU A 261 -25.41 -40.30 2.62
N GLU A 262 -24.30 -40.53 3.34
CA GLU A 262 -22.97 -40.77 2.73
C GLU A 262 -22.53 -42.23 2.80
#